data_adadfb51454068f5057b4a9dc61b2c6d
#
_entry.id   adadfb51454068f5057b4a9dc61b2c6d
#
_cell.length_a   1.000
_cell.length_b   1.000
_cell.length_c   1.000
_cell.angle_alpha   90.00
_cell.angle_beta   90.00
_cell.angle_gamma   90.00
#
_symmetry.space_group_name_H-M   'P 1'
#
loop_
_entity.id
_entity.type
_entity.pdbx_description
1 polymer ?
#
loop_
_entity_poly.entity_id
_entity_poly.type
_entity_poly.pdbx_seq_one_letter_code
_entity_poly.pdbx_strand_id
1 'polypeptide(L)'
;MDHLIIYYSFSGKTKKIAVDMAKEESADIFEINDIKPFGKLKAYTAGIVASIKGKAWQVKPPDAEIGKYDKITMLAPVWADNPPPAFNAMLDYLPTGKPISILMVSASGKSNCRDRIESVVKSEGCNLESFEDIKT
;
A
#
# COMPACT_ATOMS: atom_id res chain seq x y z
N MET A 1 5.12 21.53 1.92
CA MET A 1 4.42 20.52 1.10
C MET A 1 4.02 19.35 1.97
N ASP A 2 2.73 19.04 1.98
CA ASP A 2 2.23 17.96 2.83
C ASP A 2 2.36 16.61 2.12
N HIS A 3 3.01 15.68 2.78
CA HIS A 3 3.25 14.33 2.29
C HIS A 3 2.61 13.34 3.24
N LEU A 4 1.83 12.39 2.71
CA LEU A 4 1.23 11.31 3.48
C LEU A 4 1.84 9.98 3.07
N ILE A 5 2.23 9.18 4.06
CA ILE A 5 2.69 7.81 3.85
C ILE A 5 1.60 6.87 4.35
N ILE A 6 1.08 6.03 3.47
CA ILE A 6 0.08 5.02 3.78
C ILE A 6 0.75 3.66 3.68
N TYR A 7 0.62 2.84 4.72
CA TYR A 7 1.27 1.52 4.70
C TYR A 7 0.38 0.42 5.27
N TYR A 8 0.61 -0.80 4.78
CA TYR A 8 0.09 -2.02 5.37
C TYR A 8 1.26 -2.88 5.78
N SER A 9 1.26 -3.37 7.02
CA SER A 9 2.34 -4.22 7.52
C SER A 9 1.76 -5.43 8.25
N PHE A 10 2.24 -6.62 7.89
CA PHE A 10 1.83 -7.85 8.55
C PHE A 10 2.85 -8.29 9.61
N SER A 11 4.13 -8.30 9.25
CA SER A 11 5.21 -8.75 10.14
C SER A 11 5.91 -7.61 10.89
N GLY A 12 5.67 -6.36 10.52
CA GLY A 12 6.33 -5.20 11.10
C GLY A 12 7.48 -4.62 10.27
N LYS A 13 7.95 -5.33 9.25
CA LYS A 13 9.06 -4.86 8.41
C LYS A 13 8.68 -3.63 7.59
N THR A 14 7.53 -3.68 6.92
CA THR A 14 7.03 -2.55 6.15
C THR A 14 6.74 -1.35 7.04
N LYS A 15 6.20 -1.59 8.23
CA LYS A 15 5.96 -0.53 9.21
C LYS A 15 7.24 0.22 9.57
N LYS A 16 8.33 -0.52 9.81
CA LYS A 16 9.62 0.10 10.16
C LYS A 16 10.10 1.01 9.04
N ILE A 17 10.04 0.55 7.79
CA ILE A 17 10.45 1.34 6.65
C ILE A 17 9.59 2.60 6.53
N ALA A 18 8.27 2.46 6.68
CA ALA A 18 7.35 3.58 6.59
C ALA A 18 7.60 4.63 7.68
N VAL A 19 7.83 4.19 8.92
CA VAL A 19 8.11 5.09 10.05
C VAL A 19 9.42 5.84 9.82
N ASP A 20 10.46 5.14 9.40
CA ASP A 20 11.77 5.77 9.14
C ASP A 20 11.67 6.79 8.00
N MET A 21 10.95 6.46 6.94
CA MET A 21 10.71 7.36 5.82
C MET A 21 9.93 8.61 6.26
N ALA A 22 8.90 8.43 7.07
CA ALA A 22 8.11 9.54 7.59
C ALA A 22 8.96 10.52 8.39
N LYS A 23 9.90 10.02 9.17
CA LYS A 23 10.82 10.87 9.93
C LYS A 23 11.77 11.63 9.02
N GLU A 24 12.34 10.97 8.01
CA GLU A 24 13.27 11.60 7.09
C GLU A 24 12.61 12.68 6.24
N GLU A 25 11.39 12.45 5.79
CA GLU A 25 10.70 13.34 4.88
C GLU A 25 9.71 14.27 5.59
N SER A 26 9.64 14.23 6.91
CA SER A 26 8.68 15.00 7.71
C SER A 26 7.25 14.79 7.21
N ALA A 27 6.90 13.54 6.91
CA ALA A 27 5.60 13.15 6.38
C ALA A 27 4.69 12.65 7.50
N ASP A 28 3.38 12.79 7.28
CA ASP A 28 2.38 12.15 8.12
C ASP A 28 2.24 10.69 7.71
N ILE A 29 1.72 9.85 8.60
CA ILE A 29 1.65 8.42 8.39
C ILE A 29 0.26 7.88 8.71
N PHE A 30 -0.22 6.95 7.89
CA PHE A 30 -1.50 6.28 8.09
C PHE A 30 -1.32 4.78 7.89
N GLU A 31 -1.74 3.98 8.89
CA GLU A 31 -1.68 2.52 8.82
C GLU A 31 -3.01 1.96 8.28
N ILE A 32 -2.90 1.09 7.28
CA ILE A 32 -4.07 0.37 6.77
C ILE A 32 -4.41 -0.75 7.75
N ASN A 33 -5.65 -0.78 8.22
CA ASN A 33 -6.12 -1.80 9.16
C ASN A 33 -7.25 -2.60 8.55
N ASP A 34 -7.17 -3.92 8.67
CA ASP A 34 -8.27 -4.80 8.30
C ASP A 34 -9.44 -4.61 9.27
N ILE A 35 -10.67 -4.66 8.76
CA ILE A 35 -11.85 -4.59 9.62
C ILE A 35 -11.92 -5.82 10.51
N LYS A 36 -11.52 -6.99 9.97
CA LYS A 36 -11.42 -8.23 10.73
C LYS A 36 -9.98 -8.71 10.71
N PRO A 37 -9.23 -8.62 11.82
CA PRO A 37 -7.87 -9.12 11.87
C PRO A 37 -7.81 -10.63 11.62
N PHE A 38 -6.74 -11.07 10.96
CA PHE A 38 -6.52 -12.48 10.63
C PHE A 38 -5.35 -13.05 11.40
N GLY A 39 -5.44 -14.34 11.75
CA GLY A 39 -4.27 -15.08 12.18
C GLY A 39 -3.34 -15.35 10.97
N LYS A 40 -2.08 -15.67 11.25
CA LYS A 40 -1.08 -15.92 10.21
C LYS A 40 -1.50 -16.97 9.20
N LEU A 41 -2.12 -18.06 9.67
CA LEU A 41 -2.53 -19.16 8.77
C LEU A 41 -3.57 -18.69 7.76
N LYS A 42 -4.57 -17.92 8.20
CA LYS A 42 -5.61 -17.41 7.31
C LYS A 42 -5.06 -16.39 6.33
N ALA A 43 -4.17 -15.51 6.78
CA ALA A 43 -3.51 -14.56 5.90
C ALA A 43 -2.66 -15.28 4.86
N TYR A 44 -1.97 -16.34 5.26
CA TYR A 44 -1.12 -17.11 4.36
C TYR A 44 -1.90 -17.84 3.27
N THR A 45 -3.07 -18.40 3.60
CA THR A 45 -3.88 -19.16 2.64
C THR A 45 -4.83 -18.25 1.85
N ALA A 46 -5.78 -17.61 2.53
CA ALA A 46 -6.80 -16.79 1.87
C ALA A 46 -6.22 -15.50 1.29
N GLY A 47 -5.26 -14.88 2.00
CA GLY A 47 -4.65 -13.63 1.58
C GLY A 47 -3.79 -13.79 0.33
N ILE A 48 -3.03 -14.90 0.22
CA ILE A 48 -2.22 -15.16 -0.97
C ILE A 48 -3.12 -15.37 -2.18
N VAL A 49 -4.18 -16.16 -2.05
CA VAL A 49 -5.13 -16.38 -3.14
C VAL A 49 -5.76 -15.06 -3.58
N ALA A 50 -6.22 -14.23 -2.64
CA ALA A 50 -6.81 -12.95 -2.95
C ALA A 50 -5.79 -12.01 -3.61
N SER A 51 -4.53 -12.02 -3.17
CA SER A 51 -3.45 -11.20 -3.75
C SER A 51 -3.18 -11.58 -5.20
N ILE A 52 -3.09 -12.88 -5.50
CA ILE A 52 -2.88 -13.37 -6.86
C ILE A 52 -4.01 -12.91 -7.79
N LYS A 53 -5.25 -12.95 -7.31
CA LYS A 53 -6.42 -12.54 -8.08
C LYS A 53 -6.61 -11.02 -8.12
N GLY A 54 -5.79 -10.26 -7.40
CA GLY A 54 -5.95 -8.81 -7.30
C GLY A 54 -7.19 -8.38 -6.55
N LYS A 55 -7.74 -9.24 -5.69
CA LYS A 55 -8.94 -8.95 -4.91
C LYS A 55 -8.62 -8.06 -3.71
N ALA A 56 -9.61 -7.30 -3.28
CA ALA A 56 -9.54 -6.45 -2.09
C ALA A 56 -10.33 -7.06 -0.94
N TRP A 57 -9.88 -6.76 0.27
CA TRP A 57 -10.63 -7.05 1.51
C TRP A 57 -11.21 -5.76 2.04
N GLN A 58 -12.12 -5.88 3.00
CA GLN A 58 -12.62 -4.71 3.70
C GLN A 58 -11.56 -4.18 4.66
N VAL A 59 -11.31 -2.88 4.56
CA VAL A 59 -10.39 -2.17 5.46
C VAL A 59 -11.11 -0.99 6.09
N LYS A 60 -10.58 -0.49 7.20
CA LYS A 60 -11.11 0.72 7.81
C LYS A 60 -10.85 1.88 6.85
N PRO A 61 -11.86 2.72 6.55
CA PRO A 61 -11.67 3.85 5.66
C PRO A 61 -10.59 4.80 6.17
N PRO A 62 -9.86 5.49 5.28
CA PRO A 62 -8.92 6.50 5.70
C PRO A 62 -9.65 7.70 6.30
N ASP A 63 -8.90 8.53 7.04
CA ASP A 63 -9.41 9.80 7.52
C ASP A 63 -9.90 10.63 6.34
N ALA A 64 -11.00 11.37 6.53
CA ALA A 64 -11.60 12.19 5.47
C ALA A 64 -10.65 13.26 4.91
N GLU A 65 -9.57 13.57 5.61
CA GLU A 65 -8.62 14.60 5.20
C GLU A 65 -7.49 14.11 4.30
N ILE A 66 -7.55 12.87 3.81
CA ILE A 66 -6.50 12.31 2.94
C ILE A 66 -6.24 13.19 1.70
N GLY A 67 -7.25 13.86 1.19
CA GLY A 67 -7.14 14.72 0.01
C GLY A 67 -6.38 16.04 0.22
N LYS A 68 -6.06 16.39 1.46
CA LYS A 68 -5.32 17.64 1.73
C LYS A 68 -3.82 17.53 1.42
N TYR A 69 -3.31 16.31 1.26
CA TYR A 69 -1.89 16.09 1.01
C TYR A 69 -1.55 16.30 -0.47
N ASP A 70 -0.37 16.87 -0.71
CA ASP A 70 0.11 17.12 -2.07
C ASP A 70 0.68 15.89 -2.72
N LYS A 71 1.15 14.93 -1.91
CA LYS A 71 1.80 13.71 -2.37
C LYS A 71 1.44 12.56 -1.45
N ILE A 72 1.24 11.37 -2.04
CA ILE A 72 0.95 10.16 -1.29
C ILE A 72 1.95 9.07 -1.68
N THR A 73 2.56 8.43 -0.68
CA THR A 73 3.42 7.27 -0.86
C THR A 73 2.75 6.08 -0.17
N MET A 74 2.66 4.95 -0.86
CA MET A 74 2.06 3.74 -0.31
C MET A 74 3.08 2.62 -0.24
N LEU A 75 3.12 1.92 0.89
CA LEU A 75 4.03 0.80 1.13
C LEU A 75 3.23 -0.44 1.52
N ALA A 76 3.66 -1.59 1.02
CA ALA A 76 3.07 -2.87 1.39
C ALA A 76 4.07 -4.01 1.18
N PRO A 77 3.92 -5.14 1.91
CA PRO A 77 4.69 -6.33 1.61
C PRO A 77 4.21 -7.00 0.32
N VAL A 78 5.06 -7.83 -0.27
CA VAL A 78 4.70 -8.62 -1.44
C VAL A 78 4.15 -9.97 -0.99
N TRP A 79 2.94 -10.30 -1.45
CA TRP A 79 2.31 -11.59 -1.22
C TRP A 79 2.10 -12.28 -2.58
N ALA A 80 2.87 -13.33 -2.86
CA ALA A 80 2.82 -14.06 -4.15
C ALA A 80 2.94 -13.08 -5.35
N ASP A 81 3.99 -12.29 -5.37
CA ASP A 81 4.32 -11.28 -6.39
C ASP A 81 3.35 -10.10 -6.46
N ASN A 82 2.37 -10.02 -5.58
CA ASN A 82 1.31 -9.00 -5.62
C ASN A 82 1.15 -8.29 -4.27
N PRO A 83 0.49 -7.12 -4.24
CA PRO A 83 0.19 -6.49 -2.96
C PRO A 83 -0.89 -7.26 -2.19
N PRO A 84 -0.93 -7.11 -0.85
CA PRO A 84 -1.99 -7.73 -0.05
C PRO A 84 -3.37 -7.18 -0.40
N PRO A 85 -4.45 -7.94 -0.12
CA PRO A 85 -5.81 -7.46 -0.38
C PRO A 85 -6.17 -6.14 0.29
N ALA A 86 -5.64 -5.90 1.50
CA ALA A 86 -5.86 -4.65 2.22
C ALA A 86 -5.29 -3.45 1.44
N PHE A 87 -4.13 -3.62 0.80
CA PHE A 87 -3.56 -2.59 -0.05
C PHE A 87 -4.44 -2.32 -1.27
N ASN A 88 -4.95 -3.38 -1.91
CA ASN A 88 -5.86 -3.23 -3.05
C ASN A 88 -7.12 -2.44 -2.67
N ALA A 89 -7.68 -2.72 -1.48
CA ALA A 89 -8.83 -1.98 -0.99
C ALA A 89 -8.52 -0.50 -0.79
N MET A 90 -7.33 -0.18 -0.28
CA MET A 90 -6.93 1.20 -0.04
C MET A 90 -6.78 2.02 -1.31
N LEU A 91 -6.44 1.38 -2.42
CA LEU A 91 -6.34 2.08 -3.71
C LEU A 91 -7.66 2.75 -4.12
N ASP A 92 -8.80 2.17 -3.71
CA ASP A 92 -10.12 2.73 -4.02
C ASP A 92 -10.40 4.05 -3.29
N TYR A 93 -9.63 4.36 -2.26
CA TYR A 93 -9.80 5.59 -1.47
C TYR A 93 -8.86 6.73 -1.92
N LEU A 94 -8.04 6.51 -2.96
CA LEU A 94 -7.10 7.54 -3.40
C LEU A 94 -7.84 8.79 -3.90
N PRO A 95 -7.43 9.99 -3.45
CA PRO A 95 -8.02 11.23 -3.93
C PRO A 95 -7.54 11.53 -5.35
N THR A 96 -8.46 11.99 -6.20
CA THR A 96 -8.17 12.30 -7.60
C THR A 96 -7.12 13.40 -7.74
N GLY A 97 -6.24 13.24 -8.74
CA GLY A 97 -5.30 14.30 -9.14
C GLY A 97 -3.99 14.32 -8.35
N LYS A 98 -3.71 13.30 -7.54
CA LYS A 98 -2.50 13.27 -6.72
C LYS A 98 -1.39 12.44 -7.36
N PRO A 99 -0.11 12.85 -7.21
CA PRO A 99 1.02 11.99 -7.54
C PRO A 99 1.15 10.90 -6.48
N ILE A 100 1.28 9.64 -6.94
CA ILE A 100 1.36 8.47 -6.08
C ILE A 100 2.70 7.77 -6.28
N SER A 101 3.39 7.47 -5.19
CA SER A 101 4.59 6.65 -5.19
C SER A 101 4.30 5.34 -4.49
N ILE A 102 4.78 4.24 -5.03
CA ILE A 102 4.53 2.89 -4.51
C ILE A 102 5.86 2.23 -4.17
N LEU A 103 5.96 1.64 -2.98
CA LEU A 103 7.10 0.85 -2.56
C LEU A 103 6.61 -0.53 -2.11
N MET A 104 7.03 -1.57 -2.84
CA MET A 104 6.73 -2.95 -2.49
C MET A 104 7.92 -3.56 -1.76
N VAL A 105 7.68 -4.12 -0.58
CA VAL A 105 8.73 -4.58 0.32
C VAL A 105 8.76 -6.10 0.36
N SER A 106 9.91 -6.72 0.08
CA SER A 106 10.04 -8.16 0.10
C SER A 106 11.48 -8.61 0.36
N ALA A 107 11.63 -9.88 0.74
CA ALA A 107 12.97 -10.47 0.91
C ALA A 107 13.70 -10.60 -0.43
N SER A 108 12.99 -10.85 -1.52
CA SER A 108 13.60 -10.97 -2.85
C SER A 108 13.91 -9.62 -3.50
N GLY A 109 13.20 -8.57 -3.09
CA GLY A 109 13.28 -7.27 -3.75
C GLY A 109 12.60 -7.24 -5.11
N LYS A 110 11.65 -8.15 -5.35
CA LYS A 110 10.94 -8.26 -6.63
C LYS A 110 9.46 -8.48 -6.43
N SER A 111 8.67 -7.95 -7.35
CA SER A 111 7.23 -8.18 -7.45
C SER A 111 6.84 -8.19 -8.92
N ASN A 112 5.61 -8.60 -9.22
CA ASN A 112 5.12 -8.62 -10.59
C ASN A 112 3.72 -7.96 -10.64
N CYS A 113 3.61 -6.76 -10.09
CA CYS A 113 2.32 -6.09 -9.95
C CYS A 113 2.31 -4.64 -10.43
N ARG A 114 3.43 -4.13 -10.95
CA ARG A 114 3.54 -2.73 -11.35
C ARG A 114 2.45 -2.30 -12.33
N ASP A 115 2.27 -3.06 -13.41
CA ASP A 115 1.32 -2.67 -14.47
C ASP A 115 -0.11 -2.65 -13.96
N ARG A 116 -0.47 -3.62 -13.10
CA ARG A 116 -1.79 -3.66 -12.50
C ARG A 116 -2.03 -2.48 -11.57
N ILE A 117 -1.06 -2.18 -10.70
CA ILE A 117 -1.17 -1.04 -9.80
C ILE A 117 -1.24 0.26 -10.57
N GLU A 118 -0.41 0.43 -11.59
CA GLU A 118 -0.44 1.62 -12.43
C GLU A 118 -1.81 1.82 -13.08
N SER A 119 -2.41 0.74 -13.60
CA SER A 119 -3.73 0.79 -14.19
C SER A 119 -4.80 1.26 -13.19
N VAL A 120 -4.75 0.74 -11.95
CA VAL A 120 -5.71 1.13 -10.91
C VAL A 120 -5.47 2.58 -10.50
N VAL A 121 -4.24 3.00 -10.31
CA VAL A 121 -3.91 4.39 -9.95
C VAL A 121 -4.44 5.36 -11.02
N LYS A 122 -4.26 5.04 -12.28
CA LYS A 122 -4.79 5.86 -13.37
C LYS A 122 -6.32 5.88 -13.38
N SER A 123 -6.96 4.74 -13.10
CA SER A 123 -8.42 4.67 -13.06
C SER A 123 -9.02 5.53 -11.95
N GLU A 124 -8.26 5.79 -10.88
CA GLU A 124 -8.66 6.69 -9.80
C GLU A 124 -8.36 8.15 -10.14
N GLY A 125 -7.89 8.45 -11.33
CA GLY A 125 -7.54 9.80 -11.73
C GLY A 125 -6.23 10.32 -11.18
N CYS A 126 -5.35 9.43 -10.73
CA CYS A 126 -4.05 9.77 -10.16
C CYS A 126 -2.92 9.49 -11.15
N ASN A 127 -1.72 9.95 -10.80
CA ASN A 127 -0.52 9.72 -11.59
C ASN A 127 0.48 8.89 -10.78
N LEU A 128 0.93 7.77 -11.34
CA LEU A 128 1.98 6.97 -10.72
C LEU A 128 3.33 7.64 -10.97
N GLU A 129 3.84 8.31 -9.94
CA GLU A 129 5.09 9.05 -10.02
C GLU A 129 6.31 8.12 -9.97
N SER A 130 6.26 7.10 -9.11
CA SER A 130 7.32 6.12 -8.99
C SER A 130 6.80 4.79 -8.46
N PHE A 131 7.51 3.72 -8.82
CA PHE A 131 7.25 2.37 -8.32
C PHE A 131 8.60 1.71 -8.05
N GLU A 132 8.82 1.28 -6.83
CA GLU A 132 10.07 0.64 -6.43
C GLU A 132 9.81 -0.67 -5.68
N ASP A 133 10.65 -1.67 -5.96
CA ASP A 133 10.73 -2.90 -5.17
C ASP A 133 11.89 -2.77 -4.21
N ILE A 134 11.60 -2.93 -2.91
CA ILE A 134 12.60 -2.79 -1.85
C ILE A 134 12.91 -4.15 -1.26
N LYS A 135 14.19 -4.49 -1.25
CA LYS A 135 14.68 -5.72 -0.63
C LYS A 135 14.95 -5.50 0.85
N THR A 136 14.44 -6.41 1.67
CA THR A 136 14.67 -6.38 3.13
C THR A 136 15.56 -7.51 3.59
#